data_76e098361399abd7119ecfa5cb2c94eb
#
_entry.id   76e098361399abd7119ecfa5cb2c94eb
#
_cell.length_a   1.000
_cell.length_b   1.000
_cell.length_c   1.000
_cell.angle_alpha   90.00
_cell.angle_beta   90.00
_cell.angle_gamma   90.00
#
_symmetry.space_group_name_H-M   'P 1'
#
loop_
_entity.id
_entity.type
_entity.pdbx_description
1 polymer ?
#
loop_
_entity_poly.entity_id
_entity_poly.type
_entity_poly.pdbx_seq_one_letter_code
_entity_poly.pdbx_strand_id
1 'polypeptide(L)'
;MEKQHINPSVIFEHPAFTRVITVTGPMKLIWISGMTPQKEDMSAVFPGDYLAQYLYVMEKLDAQLKSVGATWDDVTFRRTYTLDVDKLKVAQSHPSTQRFFTKKPCSTLIGVTRLSDPEFLLEIEIMAAVAA
;
A
#
# COMPACT_ATOMS: atom_id res chain seq x y z
N MET A 1 -11.92 4.82 -19.55
CA MET A 1 -11.37 5.40 -18.30
C MET A 1 -10.05 6.07 -18.60
N GLU A 2 -9.84 7.25 -18.08
CA GLU A 2 -8.59 7.96 -18.17
C GLU A 2 -8.04 8.21 -16.76
N LYS A 3 -6.77 7.88 -16.54
CA LYS A 3 -6.09 8.10 -15.26
C LYS A 3 -4.88 8.99 -15.48
N GLN A 4 -4.76 10.07 -14.72
CA GLN A 4 -3.64 10.99 -14.80
C GLN A 4 -2.90 11.03 -13.44
N HIS A 5 -1.58 10.98 -13.52
CA HIS A 5 -0.68 11.19 -12.38
C HIS A 5 -0.11 12.58 -12.50
N ILE A 6 -0.43 13.45 -11.54
CA ILE A 6 -0.13 14.88 -11.62
C ILE A 6 0.75 15.27 -10.44
N ASN A 7 1.90 15.91 -10.75
CA ASN A 7 2.76 16.53 -9.75
C ASN A 7 2.80 18.04 -10.04
N PRO A 8 1.95 18.84 -9.36
CA PRO A 8 1.87 20.29 -9.61
C PRO A 8 3.22 20.98 -9.37
N SER A 9 3.56 21.94 -10.23
CA SER A 9 4.85 22.65 -10.15
C SER A 9 5.01 23.51 -8.90
N VAL A 10 3.92 23.83 -8.21
CA VAL A 10 3.94 24.60 -6.95
C VAL A 10 4.47 23.81 -5.76
N ILE A 11 4.58 22.48 -5.89
CA ILE A 11 5.11 21.58 -4.87
C ILE A 11 6.20 20.75 -5.53
N PHE A 12 7.32 20.51 -4.81
CA PHE A 12 8.37 19.65 -5.33
C PHE A 12 7.83 18.23 -5.59
N GLU A 13 8.33 17.59 -6.65
CA GLU A 13 8.00 16.19 -6.95
C GLU A 13 8.65 15.27 -5.91
N HIS A 14 7.83 14.40 -5.28
CA HIS A 14 8.34 13.47 -4.27
C HIS A 14 8.70 12.13 -4.93
N PRO A 15 9.86 11.54 -4.59
CA PRO A 15 10.29 10.29 -5.22
C PRO A 15 9.45 9.07 -4.86
N ALA A 16 8.68 9.10 -3.77
CA ALA A 16 7.98 7.93 -3.24
C ALA A 16 6.51 7.84 -3.63
N PHE A 17 5.86 8.92 -4.06
CA PHE A 17 4.43 8.94 -4.36
C PHE A 17 4.08 10.02 -5.38
N THR A 18 2.87 9.90 -5.95
CA THR A 18 2.26 10.92 -6.81
C THR A 18 1.44 11.88 -5.96
N ARG A 19 1.50 13.19 -6.24
CA ARG A 19 0.77 14.20 -5.47
C ARG A 19 -0.74 14.11 -5.68
N VAL A 20 -1.17 13.99 -6.94
CA VAL A 20 -2.58 13.99 -7.33
C VAL A 20 -2.81 12.93 -8.38
N ILE A 21 -3.84 12.14 -8.22
CA ILE A 21 -4.32 11.22 -9.26
C ILE A 21 -5.77 11.56 -9.56
N THR A 22 -6.08 11.72 -10.85
CA THR A 22 -7.46 11.85 -11.32
C THR A 22 -7.86 10.62 -12.12
N VAL A 23 -9.11 10.21 -11.97
CA VAL A 23 -9.69 9.11 -12.75
C VAL A 23 -11.03 9.59 -13.29
N THR A 24 -11.24 9.47 -14.62
CA THR A 24 -12.47 9.87 -15.28
C THR A 24 -12.96 8.79 -16.24
N GLY A 25 -14.26 8.79 -16.50
CA GLY A 25 -14.91 7.84 -17.39
C GLY A 25 -15.49 6.62 -16.65
N PRO A 26 -16.15 5.71 -17.36
CA PRO A 26 -16.71 4.50 -16.73
C PRO A 26 -15.62 3.69 -16.05
N MET A 27 -15.79 3.42 -14.76
CA MET A 27 -14.77 2.76 -13.94
C MET A 27 -15.39 1.84 -12.90
N LYS A 28 -14.64 0.84 -12.49
CA LYS A 28 -14.89 0.03 -11.31
C LYS A 28 -13.94 0.52 -10.21
N LEU A 29 -14.50 0.98 -9.10
CA LEU A 29 -13.75 1.38 -7.92
C LEU A 29 -13.54 0.17 -7.01
N ILE A 30 -12.35 0.08 -6.42
CA ILE A 30 -11.95 -1.03 -5.57
C ILE A 30 -11.42 -0.47 -4.26
N TRP A 31 -11.97 -0.97 -3.16
CA TRP A 31 -11.45 -0.71 -1.81
C TRP A 31 -10.99 -2.03 -1.22
N ILE A 32 -9.78 -2.06 -0.70
CA ILE A 32 -9.27 -3.21 0.03
C ILE A 32 -9.01 -2.79 1.47
N SER A 33 -9.66 -3.51 2.39
CA SER A 33 -9.53 -3.28 3.83
C SER A 33 -8.08 -3.32 4.28
N GLY A 34 -7.79 -2.63 5.38
CA GLY A 34 -6.47 -2.68 6.00
C GLY A 34 -6.00 -4.11 6.17
N MET A 35 -4.87 -4.43 5.52
CA MET A 35 -4.24 -5.74 5.60
C MET A 35 -3.14 -5.71 6.66
N THR A 36 -3.27 -6.58 7.65
CA THR A 36 -2.29 -6.79 8.73
C THR A 36 -1.52 -8.08 8.49
N PRO A 37 -0.37 -8.28 9.13
CA PRO A 37 0.38 -9.53 9.05
C PRO A 37 -0.24 -10.62 9.94
N GLN A 38 -1.52 -10.89 9.76
CA GLN A 38 -2.32 -11.77 10.57
C GLN A 38 -2.49 -13.14 9.92
N LYS A 39 -2.29 -14.21 10.69
CA LYS A 39 -2.59 -15.59 10.28
C LYS A 39 -4.04 -15.93 10.55
N GLU A 40 -4.44 -17.11 10.06
CA GLU A 40 -5.78 -17.66 10.22
C GLU A 40 -6.21 -17.80 11.68
N ASP A 41 -5.26 -18.10 12.59
CA ASP A 41 -5.50 -18.20 14.03
C ASP A 41 -5.52 -16.85 14.75
N MET A 42 -5.46 -15.74 13.99
CA MET A 42 -5.48 -14.36 14.44
C MET A 42 -4.15 -13.84 15.01
N SER A 43 -3.12 -14.66 15.10
CA SER A 43 -1.80 -14.25 15.57
C SER A 43 -0.97 -13.62 14.43
N ALA A 44 0.10 -12.90 14.79
CA ALA A 44 1.00 -12.30 13.82
C ALA A 44 1.92 -13.34 13.16
N VAL A 45 2.16 -13.17 11.86
CA VAL A 45 3.28 -13.84 11.20
C VAL A 45 4.56 -13.07 11.48
N PHE A 46 5.67 -13.77 11.57
CA PHE A 46 7.01 -13.16 11.69
C PHE A 46 7.09 -12.04 12.75
N PRO A 47 6.75 -12.29 14.03
CA PRO A 47 6.80 -11.25 15.06
C PRO A 47 8.18 -10.56 15.09
N GLY A 48 8.20 -9.22 15.15
CA GLY A 48 9.42 -8.43 15.22
C GLY A 48 10.17 -8.23 13.91
N ASP A 49 9.78 -8.90 12.83
CA ASP A 49 10.45 -8.83 11.53
C ASP A 49 9.69 -7.92 10.56
N TYR A 50 10.14 -6.66 10.41
CA TYR A 50 9.49 -5.66 9.54
C TYR A 50 9.47 -6.09 8.08
N LEU A 51 10.59 -6.58 7.55
CA LEU A 51 10.66 -6.97 6.14
C LEU A 51 9.72 -8.13 5.85
N ALA A 52 9.74 -9.17 6.68
CA ALA A 52 8.90 -10.35 6.46
C ALA A 52 7.41 -10.02 6.60
N GLN A 53 7.03 -9.20 7.60
CA GLN A 53 5.65 -8.74 7.75
C GLN A 53 5.22 -7.86 6.57
N TYR A 54 6.07 -6.95 6.13
CA TYR A 54 5.79 -6.09 4.99
C TYR A 54 5.57 -6.91 3.71
N LEU A 55 6.46 -7.86 3.40
CA LEU A 55 6.31 -8.74 2.25
C LEU A 55 5.01 -9.55 2.31
N TYR A 56 4.69 -10.09 3.48
CA TYR A 56 3.44 -10.84 3.68
C TYR A 56 2.22 -9.98 3.36
N VAL A 57 2.16 -8.77 3.90
CA VAL A 57 1.05 -7.83 3.67
C VAL A 57 0.95 -7.48 2.18
N MET A 58 2.07 -7.13 1.55
CA MET A 58 2.08 -6.74 0.14
C MET A 58 1.68 -7.89 -0.79
N GLU A 59 2.10 -9.11 -0.51
CA GLU A 59 1.70 -10.29 -1.28
C GLU A 59 0.21 -10.60 -1.14
N LYS A 60 -0.36 -10.40 0.06
CA LYS A 60 -1.81 -10.58 0.28
C LYS A 60 -2.62 -9.50 -0.42
N LEU A 61 -2.15 -8.26 -0.43
CA LEU A 61 -2.77 -7.19 -1.20
C LEU A 61 -2.69 -7.47 -2.71
N ASP A 62 -1.56 -7.96 -3.20
CA ASP A 62 -1.40 -8.35 -4.60
C ASP A 62 -2.43 -9.42 -5.00
N ALA A 63 -2.60 -10.44 -4.19
CA ALA A 63 -3.58 -11.50 -4.44
C ALA A 63 -5.02 -10.95 -4.45
N GLN A 64 -5.33 -10.03 -3.54
CA GLN A 64 -6.65 -9.40 -3.49
C GLN A 64 -6.91 -8.52 -4.71
N LEU A 65 -5.93 -7.73 -5.16
CA LEU A 65 -6.02 -6.97 -6.41
C LEU A 65 -6.31 -7.89 -7.59
N LYS A 66 -5.54 -8.95 -7.74
CA LYS A 66 -5.73 -9.92 -8.83
C LYS A 66 -7.11 -10.57 -8.80
N SER A 67 -7.65 -10.83 -7.61
CA SER A 67 -8.99 -11.45 -7.48
C SER A 67 -10.12 -10.61 -8.07
N VAL A 68 -9.89 -9.31 -8.23
CA VAL A 68 -10.89 -8.37 -8.79
C VAL A 68 -10.45 -7.79 -10.14
N GLY A 69 -9.44 -8.37 -10.77
CA GLY A 69 -8.96 -7.97 -12.08
C GLY A 69 -8.09 -6.71 -12.09
N ALA A 70 -7.41 -6.42 -10.99
CA ALA A 70 -6.55 -5.24 -10.87
C ALA A 70 -5.09 -5.64 -10.62
N THR A 71 -4.21 -4.67 -10.80
CA THR A 71 -2.78 -4.78 -10.52
C THR A 71 -2.33 -3.58 -9.67
N TRP A 72 -1.08 -3.59 -9.24
CA TRP A 72 -0.50 -2.44 -8.52
C TRP A 72 -0.53 -1.14 -9.32
N ASP A 73 -0.49 -1.21 -10.65
CA ASP A 73 -0.61 -0.04 -11.52
C ASP A 73 -1.99 0.64 -11.43
N ASP A 74 -2.99 -0.09 -10.97
CA ASP A 74 -4.35 0.43 -10.83
C ASP A 74 -4.60 1.10 -9.47
N VAL A 75 -3.66 0.98 -8.53
CA VAL A 75 -3.79 1.56 -7.19
C VAL A 75 -3.69 3.08 -7.28
N THR A 76 -4.70 3.76 -6.75
CA THR A 76 -4.77 5.22 -6.73
C THR A 76 -4.33 5.81 -5.40
N PHE A 77 -4.56 5.08 -4.30
CA PHE A 77 -4.22 5.55 -2.97
C PHE A 77 -3.77 4.39 -2.07
N ARG A 78 -2.74 4.64 -1.29
CA ARG A 78 -2.23 3.73 -0.27
C ARG A 78 -2.07 4.47 1.04
N ARG A 79 -2.65 3.95 2.11
CA ARG A 79 -2.41 4.45 3.47
C ARG A 79 -1.74 3.37 4.29
N THR A 80 -0.61 3.72 4.88
CA THR A 80 0.21 2.79 5.65
C THR A 80 0.30 3.27 7.09
N TYR A 81 -0.01 2.37 8.02
CA TYR A 81 0.14 2.58 9.46
C TYR A 81 1.29 1.71 9.96
N THR A 82 2.12 2.24 10.83
CA THR A 82 3.26 1.48 11.37
C THR A 82 3.64 1.95 12.76
N LEU A 83 4.20 1.04 13.57
CA LEU A 83 4.68 1.37 14.91
C LEU A 83 6.01 2.12 14.86
N ASP A 84 6.87 1.83 13.89
CA ASP A 84 8.19 2.45 13.73
C ASP A 84 8.40 2.81 12.26
N VAL A 85 8.27 4.11 11.97
CA VAL A 85 8.37 4.64 10.60
C VAL A 85 9.74 4.36 9.98
N ASP A 86 10.82 4.52 10.75
CA ASP A 86 12.18 4.35 10.23
C ASP A 86 12.46 2.89 9.85
N LYS A 87 12.04 1.95 10.70
CA LYS A 87 12.18 0.52 10.40
C LYS A 87 11.35 0.10 9.21
N LEU A 88 10.14 0.65 9.07
CA LEU A 88 9.31 0.40 7.88
C LEU A 88 9.99 0.90 6.61
N LYS A 89 10.57 2.11 6.64
CA LYS A 89 11.28 2.67 5.47
C LYS A 89 12.45 1.80 5.03
N VAL A 90 13.18 1.19 5.97
CA VAL A 90 14.24 0.22 5.65
C VAL A 90 13.65 -0.98 4.91
N ALA A 91 12.54 -1.55 5.38
CA ALA A 91 11.88 -2.65 4.69
C ALA A 91 11.39 -2.25 3.30
N GLN A 92 10.79 -1.07 3.16
CA GLN A 92 10.32 -0.55 1.87
C GLN A 92 11.44 -0.29 0.87
N SER A 93 12.66 -0.04 1.34
CA SER A 93 13.82 0.19 0.48
C SER A 93 14.54 -1.09 0.07
N HIS A 94 14.16 -2.23 0.63
CA HIS A 94 14.80 -3.51 0.34
C HIS A 94 14.52 -3.91 -1.13
N PRO A 95 15.52 -4.48 -1.86
CA PRO A 95 15.33 -4.86 -3.26
C PRO A 95 14.15 -5.80 -3.51
N SER A 96 13.85 -6.70 -2.58
CA SER A 96 12.73 -7.65 -2.71
C SER A 96 11.34 -7.01 -2.72
N THR A 97 11.22 -5.75 -2.29
CA THR A 97 9.92 -5.06 -2.22
C THR A 97 9.66 -4.16 -3.43
N GLN A 98 10.63 -3.97 -4.31
CA GLN A 98 10.52 -2.98 -5.40
C GLN A 98 9.52 -3.38 -6.49
N ARG A 99 9.20 -4.65 -6.62
CA ARG A 99 8.22 -5.14 -7.61
C ARG A 99 6.80 -4.58 -7.42
N PHE A 100 6.49 -4.05 -6.25
CA PHE A 100 5.16 -3.49 -5.95
C PHE A 100 5.04 -2.01 -6.33
N PHE A 101 6.11 -1.35 -6.77
CA PHE A 101 6.17 0.10 -7.00
C PHE A 101 6.35 0.48 -8.47
N THR A 102 5.68 -0.23 -9.38
CA THR A 102 5.78 0.04 -10.82
C THR A 102 5.21 1.39 -11.21
N LYS A 103 4.09 1.79 -10.59
CA LYS A 103 3.54 3.16 -10.66
C LYS A 103 3.27 3.64 -9.24
N LYS A 104 3.61 4.89 -8.98
CA LYS A 104 3.51 5.46 -7.63
C LYS A 104 2.10 5.98 -7.37
N PRO A 105 1.35 5.40 -6.44
CA PRO A 105 0.04 5.94 -6.05
C PRO A 105 0.19 7.20 -5.21
N CYS A 106 -0.93 7.88 -4.95
CA CYS A 106 -1.01 8.78 -3.81
C CYS A 106 -0.80 7.96 -2.54
N SER A 107 -0.08 8.51 -1.56
CA SER A 107 0.29 7.74 -0.37
C SER A 107 0.36 8.61 0.87
N THR A 108 -0.07 8.05 1.99
CA THR A 108 0.10 8.65 3.32
C THR A 108 0.67 7.60 4.25
N LEU A 109 1.71 7.99 5.00
CA LEU A 109 2.37 7.13 5.99
C LEU A 109 2.14 7.71 7.37
N ILE A 110 1.64 6.89 8.29
CA ILE A 110 1.22 7.31 9.64
C ILE A 110 1.89 6.42 10.68
N GLY A 111 2.61 7.04 11.62
CA GLY A 111 3.08 6.36 12.82
C GLY A 111 1.96 6.23 13.83
N VAL A 112 1.78 5.05 14.40
CA VAL A 112 0.74 4.76 15.40
C VAL A 112 1.35 4.08 16.62
N THR A 113 0.66 4.16 17.75
CA THR A 113 1.14 3.55 19.00
C THR A 113 0.89 2.05 19.05
N ARG A 114 -0.14 1.57 18.36
CA ARG A 114 -0.54 0.17 18.33
C ARG A 114 -1.53 -0.09 17.19
N LEU A 115 -1.54 -1.32 16.67
CA LEU A 115 -2.59 -1.85 15.80
C LEU A 115 -3.49 -2.81 16.57
N SER A 116 -4.36 -3.56 15.89
CA SER A 116 -5.31 -4.46 16.54
C SER A 116 -4.66 -5.55 17.38
N ASP A 117 -3.43 -5.92 17.04
CA ASP A 117 -2.58 -6.81 17.86
C ASP A 117 -1.24 -6.13 18.09
N PRO A 118 -0.65 -6.22 19.31
CA PRO A 118 0.63 -5.56 19.60
C PRO A 118 1.81 -6.06 18.75
N GLU A 119 1.71 -7.24 18.16
CA GLU A 119 2.76 -7.80 17.31
C GLU A 119 2.60 -7.47 15.83
N PHE A 120 1.52 -6.76 15.43
CA PHE A 120 1.39 -6.22 14.09
C PHE A 120 2.20 -4.93 13.99
N LEU A 121 3.26 -4.96 13.18
CA LEU A 121 4.18 -3.83 13.02
C LEU A 121 3.67 -2.82 12.00
N LEU A 122 2.76 -3.23 11.12
CA LEU A 122 2.21 -2.37 10.07
C LEU A 122 0.83 -2.87 9.62
N GLU A 123 0.11 -1.96 8.97
CA GLU A 123 -1.17 -2.23 8.31
C GLU A 123 -1.26 -1.34 7.08
N ILE A 124 -1.76 -1.87 5.95
CA ILE A 124 -1.86 -1.12 4.70
C ILE A 124 -3.26 -1.30 4.12
N GLU A 125 -3.91 -0.18 3.80
CA GLU A 125 -5.15 -0.15 3.03
C GLU A 125 -4.92 0.53 1.69
N ILE A 126 -5.62 0.07 0.66
CA ILE A 126 -5.47 0.61 -0.69
C ILE A 126 -6.81 0.83 -1.37
N MET A 127 -6.81 1.78 -2.29
CA MET A 127 -7.90 2.01 -3.24
C MET A 127 -7.35 1.90 -4.65
N ALA A 128 -8.15 1.36 -5.55
CA ALA A 128 -7.77 1.21 -6.96
C ALA A 128 -8.96 1.50 -7.87
N ALA A 129 -8.68 1.74 -9.14
CA ALA A 129 -9.69 1.96 -10.17
C ALA A 129 -9.24 1.29 -11.46
N VAL A 130 -10.15 0.54 -12.08
CA VAL A 130 -9.95 -0.08 -13.38
C VAL A 130 -11.10 0.28 -14.31
N ALA A 131 -10.90 0.15 -15.61
CA ALA A 131 -11.98 0.38 -16.58
C ALA A 131 -13.17 -0.55 -16.28
N ALA A 132 -14.34 0.01 -16.36
CA ALA A 132 -15.58 -0.76 -16.19
C ALA A 132 -15.79 -1.74 -17.34
#